data_23425f8b64ec8247c4d5ee8ceea743de
#
_entry.id   23425f8b64ec8247c4d5ee8ceea743de
#
_cell.length_a   1.000
_cell.length_b   1.000
_cell.length_c   1.000
_cell.angle_alpha   90.00
_cell.angle_beta   90.00
_cell.angle_gamma   90.00
#
_symmetry.space_group_name_H-M   'P 1'
#
loop_
_entity.id
_entity.type
_entity.pdbx_description
1 polymer ?
#
loop_
_entity_poly.entity_id
_entity_poly.type
_entity_poly.pdbx_seq_one_letter_code
_entity_poly.pdbx_strand_id
1 'polypeptide(L)'
;MTNKRVALVLGSGGARGLAHIGSIEALEERGYTITSIAGCSMGSIIAGMYAAGQIKQAKEWFLSVDKQMILRMMDINLLSRNSLVKGEKIIKELQTIVPDQPIEQLPIPCAIVATDVRNTEEVVFRTGSLFQAVRASISIPLFFEPVQMGDKLLIDGGILDPLPLHVVPRTEGDILVAADISGKDGIPMEKKMNFVQMLDRMSDIQIQQNTMLSLRLTPPDVLASMRQYAYNTFDFDKAEEIIAEGYRIMNEALDRYET
;
A
#
# COMPACT_ATOMS: atom_id res chain seq x y z
N MET A 1 7.62 27.40 -15.21
CA MET A 1 7.40 25.95 -15.50
C MET A 1 7.17 25.27 -14.18
N THR A 2 6.01 24.69 -13.96
CA THR A 2 5.73 23.91 -12.76
C THR A 2 6.72 22.75 -12.68
N ASN A 3 7.32 22.57 -11.52
CA ASN A 3 8.21 21.43 -11.28
C ASN A 3 7.37 20.15 -11.33
N LYS A 4 7.67 19.25 -12.29
CA LYS A 4 6.94 18.00 -12.48
C LYS A 4 7.67 16.78 -11.92
N ARG A 5 8.57 16.99 -10.96
CA ARG A 5 9.26 15.91 -10.23
C ARG A 5 8.51 15.58 -8.96
N VAL A 6 8.28 14.29 -8.71
CA VAL A 6 7.40 13.80 -7.65
C VAL A 6 8.13 12.82 -6.74
N ALA A 7 8.08 13.06 -5.43
CA ALA A 7 8.23 12.03 -4.41
C ALA A 7 6.85 11.48 -4.06
N LEU A 8 6.58 10.22 -4.42
CA LEU A 8 5.24 9.61 -4.33
C LEU A 8 5.12 8.72 -3.11
N VAL A 9 4.00 8.87 -2.38
CA VAL A 9 3.68 8.03 -1.21
C VAL A 9 2.38 7.28 -1.43
N LEU A 10 2.43 5.96 -1.27
CA LEU A 10 1.32 5.04 -1.50
C LEU A 10 0.87 4.42 -0.17
N GLY A 11 -0.35 4.73 0.24
CA GLY A 11 -0.91 4.31 1.52
C GLY A 11 -1.31 2.84 1.59
N SER A 12 -1.53 2.38 2.82
CA SER A 12 -2.10 1.07 3.14
C SER A 12 -3.60 0.99 2.82
N GLY A 13 -4.12 -0.20 2.45
CA GLY A 13 -5.57 -0.36 2.25
C GLY A 13 -6.06 -1.61 1.53
N GLY A 14 -5.32 -2.72 1.54
CA GLY A 14 -5.74 -3.98 0.91
C GLY A 14 -6.01 -3.82 -0.59
N ALA A 15 -7.08 -4.41 -1.13
CA ALA A 15 -7.41 -4.35 -2.56
C ALA A 15 -7.60 -2.92 -3.08
N ARG A 16 -8.01 -1.97 -2.22
CA ARG A 16 -8.08 -0.54 -2.59
C ARG A 16 -6.74 0.00 -3.08
N GLY A 17 -5.62 -0.63 -2.67
CA GLY A 17 -4.28 -0.27 -3.14
C GLY A 17 -4.05 -0.43 -4.64
N LEU A 18 -4.92 -1.14 -5.35
CA LEU A 18 -4.90 -1.17 -6.81
C LEU A 18 -5.16 0.23 -7.42
N ALA A 19 -5.80 1.14 -6.68
CA ALA A 19 -5.95 2.54 -7.06
C ALA A 19 -4.60 3.27 -7.24
N HIS A 20 -3.54 2.81 -6.57
CA HIS A 20 -2.21 3.37 -6.74
C HIS A 20 -1.68 3.22 -8.18
N ILE A 21 -2.05 2.14 -8.87
CA ILE A 21 -1.71 1.96 -10.29
C ILE A 21 -2.32 3.09 -11.13
N GLY A 22 -3.61 3.35 -10.96
CA GLY A 22 -4.28 4.45 -11.65
C GLY A 22 -3.73 5.83 -11.28
N SER A 23 -3.36 6.02 -10.00
CA SER A 23 -2.72 7.26 -9.54
C SER A 23 -1.38 7.50 -10.21
N ILE A 24 -0.57 6.46 -10.41
CA ILE A 24 0.70 6.52 -11.13
C ILE A 24 0.45 6.87 -12.60
N GLU A 25 -0.52 6.21 -13.25
CA GLU A 25 -0.89 6.48 -14.64
C GLU A 25 -1.30 7.94 -14.86
N ALA A 26 -2.13 8.49 -13.96
CA ALA A 26 -2.56 9.89 -14.03
C ALA A 26 -1.37 10.87 -13.91
N LEU A 27 -0.41 10.59 -13.02
CA LEU A 27 0.80 11.40 -12.89
C LEU A 27 1.65 11.37 -14.16
N GLU A 28 1.91 10.16 -14.69
CA GLU A 28 2.75 9.99 -15.89
C GLU A 28 2.11 10.62 -17.14
N GLU A 29 0.80 10.46 -17.35
CA GLU A 29 0.05 11.05 -18.46
C GLU A 29 0.07 12.59 -18.43
N ARG A 30 0.08 13.19 -17.24
CA ARG A 30 0.26 14.65 -17.09
C ARG A 30 1.71 15.10 -17.18
N GLY A 31 2.63 14.19 -17.46
CA GLY A 31 4.06 14.46 -17.64
C GLY A 31 4.80 14.70 -16.33
N TYR A 32 4.29 14.21 -15.20
CA TYR A 32 5.05 14.15 -13.95
C TYR A 32 6.04 12.99 -13.98
N THR A 33 7.20 13.21 -13.39
CA THR A 33 8.26 12.19 -13.26
C THR A 33 8.37 11.78 -11.80
N ILE A 34 8.05 10.54 -11.49
CA ILE A 34 8.22 9.98 -10.14
C ILE A 34 9.71 9.69 -9.93
N THR A 35 10.33 10.45 -9.04
CA THR A 35 11.78 10.42 -8.75
C THR A 35 12.12 9.54 -7.56
N SER A 36 11.15 9.28 -6.71
CA SER A 36 11.25 8.39 -5.54
C SER A 36 9.86 7.95 -5.10
N ILE A 37 9.80 6.82 -4.38
CA ILE A 37 8.53 6.26 -3.96
C ILE A 37 8.63 5.64 -2.57
N ALA A 38 7.55 5.75 -1.78
CA ALA A 38 7.40 4.99 -0.54
C ALA A 38 6.04 4.32 -0.49
N GLY A 39 5.95 3.18 0.19
CA GLY A 39 4.70 2.46 0.30
C GLY A 39 4.53 1.66 1.58
N CYS A 40 3.27 1.48 1.97
CA CYS A 40 2.84 0.66 3.09
C CYS A 40 1.83 -0.39 2.64
N SER A 41 1.96 -1.63 3.11
CA SER A 41 1.04 -2.74 2.81
C SER A 41 0.86 -2.92 1.29
N MET A 42 -0.35 -2.86 0.76
CA MET A 42 -0.56 -2.92 -0.69
C MET A 42 0.19 -1.81 -1.44
N GLY A 43 0.33 -0.62 -0.83
CA GLY A 43 1.16 0.45 -1.37
C GLY A 43 2.63 0.05 -1.50
N SER A 44 3.15 -0.85 -0.63
CA SER A 44 4.53 -1.36 -0.73
C SER A 44 4.73 -2.28 -1.94
N ILE A 45 3.72 -3.08 -2.29
CA ILE A 45 3.74 -3.92 -3.50
C ILE A 45 3.83 -3.03 -4.74
N ILE A 46 2.91 -2.06 -4.86
CA ILE A 46 2.87 -1.16 -6.02
C ILE A 46 4.13 -0.29 -6.11
N ALA A 47 4.62 0.22 -4.96
CA ALA A 47 5.86 0.99 -4.91
C ALA A 47 7.06 0.17 -5.38
N GLY A 48 7.20 -1.08 -4.90
CA GLY A 48 8.26 -1.99 -5.31
C GLY A 48 8.21 -2.35 -6.79
N MET A 49 7.01 -2.66 -7.31
CA MET A 49 6.82 -2.96 -8.73
C MET A 49 7.14 -1.75 -9.62
N TYR A 50 6.72 -0.55 -9.21
CA TYR A 50 7.03 0.68 -9.92
C TYR A 50 8.53 0.96 -9.89
N ALA A 51 9.15 0.92 -8.72
CA ALA A 51 10.57 1.19 -8.56
C ALA A 51 11.46 0.19 -9.33
N ALA A 52 10.99 -1.05 -9.52
CA ALA A 52 11.62 -2.07 -10.36
C ALA A 52 11.34 -1.91 -11.87
N GLY A 53 10.54 -0.92 -12.29
CA GLY A 53 10.19 -0.69 -13.69
C GLY A 53 9.18 -1.68 -14.27
N GLN A 54 8.41 -2.39 -13.43
CA GLN A 54 7.51 -3.49 -13.85
C GLN A 54 6.03 -3.21 -13.54
N ILE A 55 5.65 -1.94 -13.43
CA ILE A 55 4.27 -1.57 -13.07
C ILE A 55 3.23 -2.04 -14.10
N LYS A 56 3.58 -2.08 -15.39
CA LYS A 56 2.66 -2.53 -16.46
C LYS A 56 2.36 -4.03 -16.31
N GLN A 57 3.39 -4.83 -16.10
CA GLN A 57 3.25 -6.28 -15.87
C GLN A 57 2.48 -6.56 -14.57
N ALA A 58 2.73 -5.77 -13.52
CA ALA A 58 1.97 -5.84 -12.28
C ALA A 58 0.49 -5.54 -12.52
N LYS A 59 0.15 -4.49 -13.29
CA LYS A 59 -1.24 -4.17 -13.67
C LYS A 59 -1.90 -5.33 -14.40
N GLU A 60 -1.25 -5.88 -15.42
CA GLU A 60 -1.78 -7.02 -16.19
C GLU A 60 -2.04 -8.23 -15.28
N TRP A 61 -1.12 -8.52 -14.37
CA TRP A 61 -1.28 -9.59 -13.41
C TRP A 61 -2.48 -9.34 -12.47
N PHE A 62 -2.60 -8.15 -11.87
CA PHE A 62 -3.72 -7.82 -10.98
C PHE A 62 -5.07 -7.87 -11.70
N LEU A 63 -5.14 -7.46 -12.97
CA LEU A 63 -6.35 -7.58 -13.80
C LEU A 63 -6.73 -9.03 -14.10
N SER A 64 -5.78 -9.97 -14.04
CA SER A 64 -6.02 -11.39 -14.23
C SER A 64 -6.44 -12.13 -12.95
N VAL A 65 -6.34 -11.47 -11.77
CA VAL A 65 -6.64 -12.08 -10.47
C VAL A 65 -8.14 -12.28 -10.31
N ASP A 66 -8.57 -13.53 -10.19
CA ASP A 66 -9.96 -13.89 -9.89
C ASP A 66 -10.13 -14.39 -8.43
N LYS A 67 -11.39 -14.58 -8.01
CA LYS A 67 -11.70 -15.08 -6.66
C LYS A 67 -11.10 -16.44 -6.35
N GLN A 68 -10.95 -17.31 -7.35
CA GLN A 68 -10.36 -18.65 -7.16
C GLN A 68 -8.86 -18.55 -6.94
N MET A 69 -8.21 -17.64 -7.65
CA MET A 69 -6.78 -17.36 -7.49
C MET A 69 -6.50 -16.76 -6.10
N ILE A 70 -7.32 -15.81 -5.64
CA ILE A 70 -7.23 -15.25 -4.28
C ILE A 70 -7.33 -16.36 -3.23
N LEU A 71 -8.35 -17.23 -3.32
CA LEU A 71 -8.54 -18.35 -2.38
C LEU A 71 -7.35 -19.32 -2.38
N ARG A 72 -6.76 -19.59 -3.54
CA ARG A 72 -5.55 -20.43 -3.66
C ARG A 72 -4.31 -19.79 -3.03
N MET A 73 -4.17 -18.46 -3.20
CA MET A 73 -3.05 -17.71 -2.63
C MET A 73 -3.16 -17.55 -1.11
N MET A 74 -4.37 -17.42 -0.58
CA MET A 74 -4.62 -17.28 0.86
C MET A 74 -4.37 -18.57 1.65
N ASP A 75 -4.13 -19.73 1.00
CA ASP A 75 -3.78 -21.01 1.64
C ASP A 75 -4.63 -21.33 2.88
N ILE A 76 -5.95 -21.10 2.76
CA ILE A 76 -6.88 -21.32 3.87
C ILE A 76 -6.96 -22.82 4.12
N ASN A 77 -6.19 -23.29 5.10
CA ASN A 77 -6.32 -24.64 5.60
C ASN A 77 -7.58 -24.73 6.48
N LEU A 78 -8.71 -25.06 5.84
CA LEU A 78 -10.02 -25.21 6.50
C LEU A 78 -10.04 -26.22 7.66
N LEU A 79 -8.97 -27.01 7.81
CA LEU A 79 -8.81 -28.03 8.85
C LEU A 79 -8.09 -27.52 10.11
N SER A 80 -7.43 -26.36 10.07
CA SER A 80 -6.76 -25.80 11.24
C SER A 80 -7.48 -24.54 11.74
N ARG A 81 -8.07 -24.62 12.90
CA ARG A 81 -8.80 -23.53 13.58
C ARG A 81 -7.94 -22.33 13.95
N ASN A 82 -6.62 -22.38 13.81
CA ASN A 82 -5.68 -21.37 14.32
C ASN A 82 -4.56 -21.00 13.34
N SER A 83 -4.59 -21.40 12.06
CA SER A 83 -3.50 -21.04 11.15
C SER A 83 -3.79 -19.77 10.38
N LEU A 84 -2.97 -18.77 10.62
CA LEU A 84 -2.84 -17.59 9.78
C LEU A 84 -2.23 -17.99 8.42
N VAL A 85 -2.51 -17.21 7.39
CA VAL A 85 -1.95 -17.39 6.06
C VAL A 85 -0.46 -17.02 6.08
N LYS A 86 0.42 -17.89 5.56
CA LYS A 86 1.86 -17.60 5.56
C LYS A 86 2.25 -16.45 4.61
N GLY A 87 1.43 -16.16 3.60
CA GLY A 87 1.70 -15.11 2.62
C GLY A 87 2.83 -15.42 1.62
N GLU A 88 3.51 -16.55 1.75
CA GLU A 88 4.62 -16.93 0.86
C GLU A 88 4.17 -17.17 -0.58
N LYS A 89 2.95 -17.67 -0.79
CA LYS A 89 2.41 -17.89 -2.14
C LYS A 89 2.23 -16.58 -2.88
N ILE A 90 1.74 -15.54 -2.20
CA ILE A 90 1.59 -14.21 -2.78
C ILE A 90 2.96 -13.68 -3.22
N ILE A 91 3.96 -13.80 -2.36
CA ILE A 91 5.33 -13.37 -2.69
C ILE A 91 5.88 -14.13 -3.89
N LYS A 92 5.69 -15.45 -3.96
CA LYS A 92 6.14 -16.27 -5.10
C LYS A 92 5.47 -15.84 -6.39
N GLU A 93 4.19 -15.56 -6.38
CA GLU A 93 3.47 -15.05 -7.55
C GLU A 93 4.02 -13.69 -7.99
N LEU A 94 4.23 -12.77 -7.06
CA LEU A 94 4.81 -11.47 -7.35
C LEU A 94 6.25 -11.58 -7.89
N GLN A 95 7.02 -12.56 -7.42
CA GLN A 95 8.37 -12.85 -7.92
C GLN A 95 8.39 -13.41 -9.35
N THR A 96 7.27 -13.87 -9.88
CA THR A 96 7.17 -14.23 -11.31
C THR A 96 7.15 -12.98 -12.21
N ILE A 97 6.74 -11.82 -11.66
CA ILE A 97 6.68 -10.54 -12.38
C ILE A 97 8.04 -9.83 -12.26
N VAL A 98 8.58 -9.77 -11.04
CA VAL A 98 9.84 -9.13 -10.72
C VAL A 98 10.71 -10.09 -9.92
N PRO A 99 11.91 -10.46 -10.38
CA PRO A 99 12.87 -11.20 -9.56
C PRO A 99 13.20 -10.42 -8.28
N ASP A 100 13.42 -11.13 -7.16
CA ASP A 100 13.87 -10.48 -5.94
C ASP A 100 15.22 -9.80 -6.14
N GLN A 101 15.33 -8.58 -5.65
CA GLN A 101 16.53 -7.76 -5.79
C GLN A 101 16.68 -6.81 -4.59
N PRO A 102 17.88 -6.33 -4.31
CA PRO A 102 18.11 -5.35 -3.25
C PRO A 102 17.37 -4.03 -3.55
N ILE A 103 16.69 -3.47 -2.54
CA ILE A 103 15.94 -2.20 -2.66
C ILE A 103 16.88 -1.07 -3.12
N GLU A 104 18.10 -1.04 -2.60
CA GLU A 104 19.12 -0.03 -2.95
C GLU A 104 19.62 -0.11 -4.39
N GLN A 105 19.29 -1.19 -5.12
CA GLN A 105 19.65 -1.38 -6.53
C GLN A 105 18.49 -1.09 -7.48
N LEU A 106 17.32 -0.74 -6.96
CA LEU A 106 16.17 -0.38 -7.79
C LEU A 106 16.46 0.90 -8.59
N PRO A 107 15.95 0.98 -9.85
CA PRO A 107 16.10 2.16 -10.70
C PRO A 107 15.61 3.47 -10.05
N ILE A 108 14.61 3.38 -9.17
CA ILE A 108 14.02 4.51 -8.46
C ILE A 108 14.16 4.27 -6.96
N PRO A 109 14.68 5.24 -6.18
CA PRO A 109 14.76 5.15 -4.72
C PRO A 109 13.42 4.78 -4.11
N CYS A 110 13.41 3.69 -3.34
CA CYS A 110 12.21 3.12 -2.74
C CYS A 110 12.35 2.98 -1.22
N ALA A 111 11.24 3.22 -0.50
CA ALA A 111 11.14 2.93 0.93
C ALA A 111 9.87 2.13 1.22
N ILE A 112 9.99 1.10 2.06
CA ILE A 112 8.87 0.25 2.48
C ILE A 112 8.82 0.25 4.00
N VAL A 113 7.62 0.33 4.58
CA VAL A 113 7.45 0.36 6.03
C VAL A 113 6.76 -0.90 6.55
N ALA A 114 7.18 -1.34 7.72
CA ALA A 114 6.53 -2.38 8.53
C ALA A 114 6.51 -1.94 10.00
N THR A 115 5.78 -2.68 10.84
CA THR A 115 5.71 -2.44 12.28
C THR A 115 6.39 -3.55 13.05
N ASP A 116 7.35 -3.23 13.92
CA ASP A 116 7.90 -4.17 14.91
C ASP A 116 7.03 -4.16 16.16
N VAL A 117 6.29 -5.26 16.40
CA VAL A 117 5.38 -5.35 17.54
C VAL A 117 6.10 -5.57 18.88
N ARG A 118 7.36 -6.02 18.87
CA ARG A 118 8.12 -6.23 20.12
C ARG A 118 8.58 -4.91 20.72
N ASN A 119 9.03 -4.00 19.86
CA ASN A 119 9.60 -2.73 20.29
C ASN A 119 8.63 -1.55 20.10
N THR A 120 7.46 -1.77 19.47
CA THR A 120 6.48 -0.73 19.10
C THR A 120 7.15 0.35 18.23
N GLU A 121 7.91 -0.09 17.23
CA GLU A 121 8.69 0.78 16.36
C GLU A 121 8.30 0.59 14.90
N GLU A 122 8.39 1.69 14.15
CA GLU A 122 8.37 1.64 12.70
C GLU A 122 9.68 1.05 12.18
N VAL A 123 9.60 0.17 11.20
CA VAL A 123 10.75 -0.36 10.47
C VAL A 123 10.70 0.11 9.03
N VAL A 124 11.70 0.90 8.62
CA VAL A 124 11.80 1.42 7.27
C VAL A 124 12.87 0.63 6.50
N PHE A 125 12.45 -0.05 5.46
CA PHE A 125 13.34 -0.77 4.55
C PHE A 125 13.74 0.15 3.38
N ARG A 126 15.03 0.37 3.23
CA ARG A 126 15.67 1.09 2.11
C ARG A 126 16.76 0.26 1.45
N THR A 127 17.11 -0.88 2.05
CA THR A 127 18.14 -1.81 1.61
C THR A 127 17.71 -3.25 1.87
N GLY A 128 18.37 -4.21 1.23
CA GLY A 128 18.07 -5.63 1.36
C GLY A 128 16.96 -6.09 0.41
N SER A 129 16.50 -7.33 0.59
CA SER A 129 15.52 -7.98 -0.28
C SER A 129 14.21 -7.19 -0.36
N LEU A 130 13.80 -6.81 -1.57
CA LEU A 130 12.53 -6.15 -1.85
C LEU A 130 11.34 -6.99 -1.34
N PHE A 131 11.35 -8.27 -1.63
CA PHE A 131 10.21 -9.13 -1.27
C PHE A 131 10.18 -9.54 0.19
N GLN A 132 11.30 -9.50 0.91
CA GLN A 132 11.27 -9.62 2.37
C GLN A 132 10.64 -8.39 3.02
N ALA A 133 10.98 -7.19 2.53
CA ALA A 133 10.36 -5.95 3.00
C ALA A 133 8.86 -5.91 2.69
N VAL A 134 8.47 -6.25 1.45
CA VAL A 134 7.05 -6.35 1.05
C VAL A 134 6.33 -7.38 1.91
N ARG A 135 6.91 -8.59 2.11
CA ARG A 135 6.29 -9.64 2.93
C ARG A 135 6.03 -9.17 4.37
N ALA A 136 6.97 -8.43 4.97
CA ALA A 136 6.76 -7.83 6.28
C ALA A 136 5.63 -6.79 6.24
N SER A 137 5.67 -5.89 5.25
CA SER A 137 4.72 -4.78 5.10
C SER A 137 3.27 -5.22 4.88
N ILE A 138 3.04 -6.39 4.27
CA ILE A 138 1.68 -6.94 4.02
C ILE A 138 1.20 -7.92 5.10
N SER A 139 1.92 -8.06 6.21
CA SER A 139 1.57 -9.00 7.29
C SER A 139 0.42 -8.48 8.15
N ILE A 140 -0.77 -8.36 7.54
CA ILE A 140 -2.00 -7.87 8.20
C ILE A 140 -2.32 -8.77 9.39
N PRO A 141 -2.41 -8.22 10.63
CA PRO A 141 -2.80 -8.99 11.81
C PRO A 141 -4.14 -9.72 11.61
N LEU A 142 -4.29 -10.89 12.19
CA LEU A 142 -5.43 -11.81 12.07
C LEU A 142 -5.52 -12.54 10.71
N PHE A 143 -4.85 -12.08 9.65
CA PHE A 143 -4.87 -12.72 8.34
C PHE A 143 -3.56 -13.40 8.01
N PHE A 144 -2.43 -12.72 8.22
CA PHE A 144 -1.11 -13.24 7.88
C PHE A 144 -0.24 -13.50 9.12
N GLU A 145 0.64 -14.51 9.00
CA GLU A 145 1.66 -14.75 10.00
C GLU A 145 2.65 -13.56 10.04
N PRO A 146 3.02 -13.09 11.26
CA PRO A 146 4.10 -12.13 11.42
C PRO A 146 5.43 -12.65 10.85
N VAL A 147 6.30 -11.75 10.43
CA VAL A 147 7.63 -12.09 9.90
C VAL A 147 8.69 -11.89 10.97
N GLN A 148 9.44 -12.96 11.30
CA GLN A 148 10.59 -12.87 12.18
C GLN A 148 11.82 -12.43 11.36
N MET A 149 12.42 -11.28 11.70
CA MET A 149 13.67 -10.78 11.11
C MET A 149 14.65 -10.40 12.22
N GLY A 150 15.62 -11.26 12.46
CA GLY A 150 16.53 -11.09 13.61
C GLY A 150 15.75 -11.14 14.93
N ASP A 151 15.88 -10.10 15.75
CA ASP A 151 15.17 -9.90 17.01
C ASP A 151 13.78 -9.26 16.85
N LYS A 152 13.45 -8.75 15.67
CA LYS A 152 12.19 -8.08 15.36
C LYS A 152 11.08 -9.06 14.96
N LEU A 153 9.85 -8.76 15.37
CA LEU A 153 8.64 -9.46 14.92
C LEU A 153 7.76 -8.47 14.16
N LEU A 154 7.76 -8.61 12.83
CA LEU A 154 7.17 -7.63 11.92
C LEU A 154 5.76 -7.98 11.50
N ILE A 155 4.91 -6.98 11.51
CA ILE A 155 3.55 -6.99 10.97
C ILE A 155 3.37 -5.81 10.00
N ASP A 156 2.17 -5.70 9.42
CA ASP A 156 1.78 -4.64 8.49
C ASP A 156 2.15 -3.24 9.02
N GLY A 157 2.76 -2.45 8.15
CA GLY A 157 3.18 -1.09 8.48
C GLY A 157 2.01 -0.15 8.80
N GLY A 158 0.82 -0.45 8.30
CA GLY A 158 -0.39 0.35 8.51
C GLY A 158 -0.81 0.50 9.96
N ILE A 159 -0.27 -0.33 10.85
CA ILE A 159 -0.52 -0.20 12.29
C ILE A 159 0.11 1.08 12.87
N LEU A 160 1.31 1.46 12.45
CA LEU A 160 2.01 2.66 12.93
C LEU A 160 2.05 3.77 11.88
N ASP A 161 2.38 3.46 10.64
CA ASP A 161 2.49 4.44 9.56
C ASP A 161 1.80 3.99 8.26
N PRO A 162 0.47 4.13 8.19
CA PRO A 162 -0.30 3.73 7.02
C PRO A 162 -0.07 4.61 5.79
N LEU A 163 0.44 5.83 5.94
CA LEU A 163 0.76 6.76 4.86
C LEU A 163 2.15 7.37 5.13
N PRO A 164 3.24 6.70 4.68
CA PRO A 164 4.60 6.95 5.12
C PRO A 164 5.24 8.19 4.47
N LEU A 165 4.67 9.37 4.74
CA LEU A 165 5.04 10.65 4.13
C LEU A 165 6.45 11.09 4.50
N HIS A 166 6.89 10.81 5.73
CA HIS A 166 8.19 11.26 6.25
C HIS A 166 9.37 10.39 5.80
N VAL A 167 9.09 9.19 5.25
CA VAL A 167 10.15 8.24 4.87
C VAL A 167 10.46 8.25 3.37
N VAL A 168 9.63 8.85 2.52
CA VAL A 168 9.91 8.87 1.08
C VAL A 168 11.23 9.61 0.82
N PRO A 169 12.16 9.03 0.05
CA PRO A 169 13.38 9.75 -0.32
C PRO A 169 13.02 10.97 -1.18
N ARG A 170 13.39 12.17 -0.74
CA ARG A 170 13.13 13.42 -1.50
C ARG A 170 14.42 14.08 -1.90
N THR A 171 14.46 14.58 -3.14
CA THR A 171 15.49 15.52 -3.58
C THR A 171 14.92 16.93 -3.59
N GLU A 172 15.79 17.93 -3.49
CA GLU A 172 15.39 19.33 -3.54
C GLU A 172 14.61 19.61 -4.82
N GLY A 173 13.45 20.25 -4.65
CA GLY A 173 12.56 20.58 -5.74
C GLY A 173 11.52 19.52 -6.09
N ASP A 174 11.52 18.34 -5.46
CA ASP A 174 10.44 17.37 -5.65
C ASP A 174 9.17 17.82 -4.90
N ILE A 175 8.01 17.76 -5.57
CA ILE A 175 6.72 17.88 -4.90
C ILE A 175 6.37 16.57 -4.20
N LEU A 176 5.76 16.67 -3.02
CA LEU A 176 5.27 15.50 -2.27
C LEU A 176 3.84 15.19 -2.69
N VAL A 177 3.65 14.03 -3.32
CA VAL A 177 2.34 13.54 -3.74
C VAL A 177 1.96 12.32 -2.91
N ALA A 178 0.75 12.30 -2.39
CA ALA A 178 0.23 11.18 -1.60
C ALA A 178 -1.05 10.61 -2.20
N ALA A 179 -1.14 9.29 -2.26
CA ALA A 179 -2.36 8.53 -2.53
C ALA A 179 -2.82 7.84 -1.24
N ASP A 180 -3.81 8.44 -0.57
CA ASP A 180 -4.48 7.89 0.61
C ASP A 180 -5.73 7.13 0.18
N ILE A 181 -5.75 5.82 0.41
CA ILE A 181 -6.85 4.92 0.07
C ILE A 181 -7.60 4.39 1.30
N SER A 182 -7.34 5.02 2.45
CA SER A 182 -7.99 4.77 3.74
C SER A 182 -8.69 6.02 4.29
N GLY A 183 -9.08 6.94 3.39
CA GLY A 183 -9.69 8.20 3.72
C GLY A 183 -10.91 8.04 4.63
N LYS A 184 -11.09 9.02 5.53
CA LYS A 184 -12.11 9.00 6.58
C LYS A 184 -13.51 8.73 6.01
N ASP A 185 -14.16 7.73 6.55
CA ASP A 185 -15.55 7.40 6.22
C ASP A 185 -16.30 6.90 7.47
N GLY A 186 -17.63 7.09 7.48
CA GLY A 186 -18.50 6.67 8.57
C GLY A 186 -19.15 5.32 8.30
N ILE A 187 -19.40 4.55 9.36
CA ILE A 187 -20.24 3.35 9.30
C ILE A 187 -21.70 3.76 9.53
N PRO A 188 -22.65 3.26 8.73
CA PRO A 188 -24.08 3.47 9.03
C PRO A 188 -24.47 2.99 10.43
N MET A 189 -25.25 3.78 11.14
CA MET A 189 -25.63 3.54 12.56
C MET A 189 -26.34 2.20 12.79
N GLU A 190 -27.01 1.66 11.78
CA GLU A 190 -27.83 0.44 11.84
C GLU A 190 -26.99 -0.84 11.71
N LYS A 191 -25.70 -0.75 11.40
CA LYS A 191 -24.83 -1.90 11.17
C LYS A 191 -24.42 -2.54 12.51
N LYS A 192 -25.04 -3.68 12.86
CA LYS A 192 -24.55 -4.53 13.95
C LYS A 192 -23.23 -5.18 13.55
N MET A 193 -22.26 -5.20 14.45
CA MET A 193 -20.95 -5.81 14.23
C MET A 193 -20.74 -6.99 15.16
N ASN A 194 -20.22 -8.09 14.62
CA ASN A 194 -19.73 -9.21 15.42
C ASN A 194 -18.31 -8.91 15.95
N PHE A 195 -17.77 -9.81 16.77
CA PHE A 195 -16.45 -9.61 17.40
C PHE A 195 -15.31 -9.39 16.39
N VAL A 196 -15.26 -10.17 15.31
CA VAL A 196 -14.22 -10.04 14.26
C VAL A 196 -14.35 -8.70 13.53
N GLN A 197 -15.58 -8.32 13.18
CA GLN A 197 -15.85 -7.01 12.55
C GLN A 197 -15.51 -5.83 13.46
N MET A 198 -15.65 -6.01 14.79
CA MET A 198 -15.24 -4.98 15.74
C MET A 198 -13.73 -4.83 15.80
N LEU A 199 -12.95 -5.94 15.78
CA LEU A 199 -11.49 -5.90 15.74
C LEU A 199 -10.99 -5.25 14.44
N ASP A 200 -11.58 -5.60 13.30
CA ASP A 200 -11.29 -4.99 12.00
C ASP A 200 -11.55 -3.48 12.04
N ARG A 201 -12.71 -3.08 12.60
CA ARG A 201 -13.02 -1.66 12.77
C ARG A 201 -12.06 -0.92 13.69
N MET A 202 -11.56 -1.55 14.72
CA MET A 202 -10.54 -0.93 15.61
C MET A 202 -9.25 -0.67 14.83
N SER A 203 -8.81 -1.61 14.00
CA SER A 203 -7.66 -1.43 13.10
C SER A 203 -7.92 -0.28 12.10
N ASP A 204 -9.10 -0.22 11.51
CA ASP A 204 -9.49 0.87 10.61
C ASP A 204 -9.40 2.24 11.28
N ILE A 205 -9.92 2.36 12.51
CA ILE A 205 -9.87 3.61 13.28
C ILE A 205 -8.41 4.01 13.53
N GLN A 206 -7.57 3.06 13.90
CA GLN A 206 -6.14 3.32 14.14
C GLN A 206 -5.44 3.78 12.87
N ILE A 207 -5.65 3.09 11.73
CA ILE A 207 -5.12 3.46 10.43
C ILE A 207 -5.55 4.89 10.06
N GLN A 208 -6.84 5.21 10.19
CA GLN A 208 -7.36 6.56 9.90
C GLN A 208 -6.73 7.63 10.81
N GLN A 209 -6.59 7.36 12.11
CA GLN A 209 -6.00 8.34 13.04
C GLN A 209 -4.51 8.56 12.74
N ASN A 210 -3.76 7.50 12.44
CA ASN A 210 -2.35 7.60 12.09
C ASN A 210 -2.16 8.29 10.74
N THR A 211 -2.99 8.00 9.73
CA THR A 211 -3.00 8.73 8.45
C THR A 211 -3.24 10.22 8.67
N MET A 212 -4.23 10.59 9.49
CA MET A 212 -4.50 12.01 9.80
C MET A 212 -3.33 12.66 10.53
N LEU A 213 -2.63 11.94 11.39
CA LEU A 213 -1.44 12.43 12.08
C LEU A 213 -0.29 12.65 11.08
N SER A 214 0.00 11.67 10.23
CA SER A 214 1.02 11.80 9.17
C SER A 214 0.76 12.99 8.26
N LEU A 215 -0.50 13.19 7.82
CA LEU A 215 -0.91 14.35 7.00
C LEU A 215 -0.72 15.71 7.72
N ARG A 216 -0.86 15.75 9.03
CA ARG A 216 -0.63 16.98 9.83
C ARG A 216 0.85 17.27 10.03
N LEU A 217 1.66 16.23 10.27
CA LEU A 217 3.09 16.37 10.52
C LEU A 217 3.89 16.63 9.25
N THR A 218 3.47 16.02 8.15
CA THR A 218 4.13 16.12 6.85
C THR A 218 3.06 16.31 5.76
N PRO A 219 2.49 17.52 5.63
CA PRO A 219 1.45 17.77 4.63
C PRO A 219 2.02 17.59 3.22
N PRO A 220 1.36 16.78 2.34
CA PRO A 220 1.75 16.67 0.95
C PRO A 220 1.30 17.91 0.14
N ASP A 221 2.01 18.17 -0.95
CA ASP A 221 1.62 19.22 -1.91
C ASP A 221 0.36 18.82 -2.69
N VAL A 222 0.22 17.50 -2.98
CA VAL A 222 -0.95 16.90 -3.64
C VAL A 222 -1.43 15.70 -2.85
N LEU A 223 -2.72 15.68 -2.50
CA LEU A 223 -3.37 14.56 -1.84
C LEU A 223 -4.54 14.04 -2.67
N ALA A 224 -4.41 12.82 -3.20
CA ALA A 224 -5.51 12.04 -3.73
C ALA A 224 -6.05 11.13 -2.63
N SER A 225 -7.34 11.22 -2.30
CA SER A 225 -7.93 10.44 -1.21
C SER A 225 -9.16 9.68 -1.68
N MET A 226 -9.20 8.37 -1.39
CA MET A 226 -10.33 7.48 -1.61
C MET A 226 -10.97 7.13 -0.26
N ARG A 227 -12.31 7.08 -0.22
CA ARG A 227 -13.04 6.67 0.98
C ARG A 227 -12.75 5.21 1.34
N GLN A 228 -12.54 4.91 2.62
CA GLN A 228 -12.18 3.58 3.09
C GLN A 228 -13.22 2.51 2.74
N TYR A 229 -14.51 2.82 2.75
CA TYR A 229 -15.58 1.86 2.46
C TYR A 229 -16.08 1.90 1.02
N ALA A 230 -15.33 2.53 0.10
CA ALA A 230 -15.64 2.45 -1.33
C ALA A 230 -15.54 1.00 -1.84
N TYR A 231 -14.55 0.26 -1.34
CA TYR A 231 -14.31 -1.16 -1.64
C TYR A 231 -13.88 -1.92 -0.38
N ASN A 232 -14.12 -3.24 -0.33
CA ASN A 232 -13.65 -4.08 0.77
C ASN A 232 -12.16 -4.43 0.62
N THR A 233 -11.52 -4.84 1.72
CA THR A 233 -10.09 -5.18 1.77
C THR A 233 -9.68 -6.29 0.80
N PHE A 234 -10.60 -7.17 0.39
CA PHE A 234 -10.33 -8.32 -0.48
C PHE A 234 -11.04 -8.28 -1.84
N ASP A 235 -11.56 -7.12 -2.26
CA ASP A 235 -12.26 -6.92 -3.55
C ASP A 235 -11.27 -6.88 -4.75
N PHE A 236 -10.29 -7.79 -4.82
CA PHE A 236 -9.31 -7.85 -5.91
C PHE A 236 -9.95 -8.15 -7.26
N ASP A 237 -11.11 -8.80 -7.28
CA ASP A 237 -11.91 -9.06 -8.48
C ASP A 237 -12.53 -7.78 -9.10
N LYS A 238 -12.40 -6.63 -8.43
CA LYS A 238 -12.78 -5.30 -8.92
C LYS A 238 -11.58 -4.45 -9.34
N ALA A 239 -10.48 -5.11 -9.73
CA ALA A 239 -9.23 -4.43 -10.03
C ALA A 239 -9.40 -3.28 -11.04
N GLU A 240 -10.12 -3.50 -12.13
CA GLU A 240 -10.36 -2.50 -13.16
C GLU A 240 -11.06 -1.25 -12.61
N GLU A 241 -12.14 -1.43 -11.84
CA GLU A 241 -12.89 -0.33 -11.23
C GLU A 241 -12.03 0.47 -10.24
N ILE A 242 -11.25 -0.24 -9.41
CA ILE A 242 -10.39 0.38 -8.38
C ILE A 242 -9.26 1.18 -9.03
N ILE A 243 -8.64 0.64 -10.09
CA ILE A 243 -7.59 1.33 -10.85
C ILE A 243 -8.16 2.60 -11.50
N ALA A 244 -9.33 2.50 -12.13
CA ALA A 244 -10.01 3.65 -12.75
C ALA A 244 -10.35 4.74 -11.72
N GLU A 245 -10.80 4.35 -10.53
CA GLU A 245 -11.07 5.29 -9.43
C GLU A 245 -9.78 5.98 -8.96
N GLY A 246 -8.66 5.24 -8.83
CA GLY A 246 -7.36 5.82 -8.51
C GLY A 246 -6.90 6.87 -9.52
N TYR A 247 -7.07 6.58 -10.81
CA TYR A 247 -6.81 7.52 -11.90
C TYR A 247 -7.67 8.79 -11.78
N ARG A 248 -8.97 8.63 -11.52
CA ARG A 248 -9.91 9.74 -11.37
C ARG A 248 -9.54 10.66 -10.21
N ILE A 249 -9.34 10.11 -9.00
CA ILE A 249 -9.07 10.91 -7.79
C ILE A 249 -7.72 11.63 -7.87
N MET A 250 -6.71 11.01 -8.51
CA MET A 250 -5.42 11.66 -8.70
C MET A 250 -5.55 12.84 -9.68
N ASN A 251 -6.27 12.66 -10.80
CA ASN A 251 -6.52 13.76 -11.72
C ASN A 251 -7.23 14.94 -11.04
N GLU A 252 -8.27 14.67 -10.24
CA GLU A 252 -8.96 15.71 -9.48
C GLU A 252 -8.06 16.42 -8.46
N ALA A 253 -7.11 15.68 -7.85
CA ALA A 253 -6.15 16.27 -6.94
C ALA A 253 -5.14 17.16 -7.68
N LEU A 254 -4.68 16.73 -8.84
CA LEU A 254 -3.77 17.51 -9.69
C LEU A 254 -4.45 18.75 -10.26
N ASP A 255 -5.73 18.67 -10.66
CA ASP A 255 -6.51 19.83 -11.12
C ASP A 255 -6.56 20.94 -10.04
N ARG A 256 -6.74 20.52 -8.77
CA ARG A 256 -6.74 21.48 -7.64
C ARG A 256 -5.35 22.06 -7.34
N TYR A 257 -4.31 21.34 -7.65
CA TYR A 257 -2.94 21.79 -7.43
C TYR A 257 -2.43 22.73 -8.54
N GLU A 258 -2.85 22.49 -9.78
CA GLU A 258 -2.41 23.26 -10.96
C GLU A 258 -3.18 24.58 -11.15
N THR A 259 -4.32 24.78 -10.45
CA THR A 259 -5.14 26.02 -10.46
C THR A 259 -4.68 27.01 -9.40
#